data_99c44b3b944dbf816070db8022e139b2
#
_entry.id   99c44b3b944dbf816070db8022e139b2
#
_cell.length_a   1.000
_cell.length_b   1.000
_cell.length_c   1.000
_cell.angle_alpha   90.00
_cell.angle_beta   90.00
_cell.angle_gamma   90.00
#
_symmetry.space_group_name_H-M   'P 1'
#
loop_
_entity.id
_entity.type
_entity.pdbx_description
1 polymer ?
#
loop_
_entity_poly.entity_id
_entity_poly.type
_entity_poly.pdbx_seq_one_letter_code
_entity_poly.pdbx_strand_id
1 'polypeptide(L)'
;MTEIKKYSALNDLAEKGGTVIFGGKEDKDIPLCELRQAFELGSNYYNRSFENLSIENAAELYLSSVAPLAPETVLLHIGENDLDLFANNPDKFLELYRELVCKIKSESRDCYIAIVSLKNYDNDSLIAKLNERLKYLADSERCEFVDVSQKKVWNPRSTKDAISFICSLGFVRHLKSHEPVYDLARTLFCYA
;
A
#
# COMPACT_ATOMS: atom_id res chain seq x y z
N MET A 1 -0.09 -18.87 -15.93
CA MET A 1 -0.95 -18.90 -14.72
C MET A 1 -1.40 -17.48 -14.47
N THR A 2 -2.68 -17.18 -14.35
CA THR A 2 -3.12 -15.80 -14.06
C THR A 2 -2.74 -15.42 -12.63
N GLU A 3 -2.50 -14.12 -12.37
CA GLU A 3 -2.13 -13.63 -11.02
C GLU A 3 -3.16 -14.04 -9.97
N ILE A 4 -4.46 -13.99 -10.31
CA ILE A 4 -5.55 -14.44 -9.43
C ILE A 4 -5.35 -15.91 -9.01
N LYS A 5 -5.06 -16.81 -9.95
CA LYS A 5 -4.83 -18.25 -9.61
C LYS A 5 -3.59 -18.43 -8.75
N LYS A 6 -2.53 -17.63 -8.99
CA LYS A 6 -1.34 -17.64 -8.16
C LYS A 6 -1.67 -17.20 -6.73
N TYR A 7 -2.40 -16.11 -6.57
CA TYR A 7 -2.77 -15.60 -5.25
C TYR A 7 -3.75 -16.50 -4.51
N SER A 8 -4.71 -17.13 -5.22
CA SER A 8 -5.59 -18.11 -4.63
C SER A 8 -4.79 -19.29 -4.02
N ALA A 9 -3.87 -19.88 -4.79
CA ALA A 9 -3.04 -20.97 -4.30
C ALA A 9 -2.12 -20.54 -3.12
N LEU A 10 -1.63 -19.30 -3.12
CA LEU A 10 -0.85 -18.78 -1.99
C LEU A 10 -1.72 -18.51 -0.77
N ASN A 11 -2.99 -18.12 -0.95
CA ASN A 11 -3.91 -17.90 0.16
C ASN A 11 -4.27 -19.21 0.89
N ASP A 12 -4.29 -20.32 0.18
CA ASP A 12 -4.52 -21.66 0.79
C ASP A 12 -3.40 -22.07 1.75
N LEU A 13 -2.20 -21.50 1.58
CA LEU A 13 -1.01 -21.75 2.41
C LEU A 13 -0.78 -20.66 3.47
N ALA A 14 -1.46 -19.53 3.35
CA ALA A 14 -1.22 -18.37 4.20
C ALA A 14 -1.99 -18.45 5.51
N GLU A 15 -1.38 -17.95 6.57
CA GLU A 15 -2.10 -17.66 7.82
C GLU A 15 -3.01 -16.45 7.62
N LYS A 16 -4.23 -16.51 8.15
CA LYS A 16 -5.16 -15.38 8.07
C LYS A 16 -4.72 -14.23 8.97
N GLY A 17 -5.15 -13.02 8.61
CA GLY A 17 -4.78 -11.80 9.31
C GLY A 17 -3.56 -11.11 8.72
N GLY A 18 -2.96 -10.21 9.50
CA GLY A 18 -1.76 -9.46 9.11
C GLY A 18 -2.04 -8.32 8.14
N THR A 19 -0.97 -7.83 7.50
CA THR A 19 -1.00 -6.67 6.60
C THR A 19 -0.89 -7.10 5.15
N VAL A 20 -1.79 -6.59 4.31
CA VAL A 20 -1.79 -6.86 2.86
C VAL A 20 -1.50 -5.59 2.08
N ILE A 21 -0.48 -5.62 1.22
CA ILE A 21 -0.27 -4.61 0.19
C ILE A 21 -1.17 -4.95 -0.99
N PHE A 22 -2.01 -4.00 -1.38
CA PHE A 22 -2.88 -4.10 -2.53
C PHE A 22 -2.65 -2.89 -3.43
N GLY A 23 -1.85 -3.08 -4.45
CA GLY A 23 -1.33 -2.00 -5.29
C GLY A 23 -1.08 -2.41 -6.73
N GLY A 24 -0.45 -1.51 -7.47
CA GLY A 24 -0.19 -1.61 -8.89
C GLY A 24 1.09 -2.39 -9.23
N LYS A 25 1.57 -2.13 -10.45
CA LYS A 25 2.75 -2.79 -11.02
C LYS A 25 4.01 -2.55 -10.21
N GLU A 26 4.22 -1.33 -9.75
CA GLU A 26 5.42 -0.97 -8.97
C GLU A 26 5.52 -1.75 -7.66
N ASP A 27 4.38 -2.14 -7.08
CA ASP A 27 4.34 -2.80 -5.78
C ASP A 27 4.56 -4.32 -5.87
N LYS A 28 4.43 -4.91 -7.07
CA LYS A 28 4.58 -6.36 -7.25
C LYS A 28 5.94 -6.89 -6.81
N ASP A 29 6.98 -6.08 -7.01
CA ASP A 29 8.36 -6.45 -6.78
C ASP A 29 8.87 -6.02 -5.39
N ILE A 30 7.98 -5.52 -4.50
CA ILE A 30 8.34 -5.22 -3.13
C ILE A 30 8.82 -6.50 -2.44
N PRO A 31 10.09 -6.54 -1.97
CA PRO A 31 10.70 -7.75 -1.41
C PRO A 31 10.28 -7.94 0.06
N LEU A 32 9.01 -8.26 0.29
CA LEU A 32 8.41 -8.34 1.64
C LEU A 32 9.15 -9.26 2.59
N CYS A 33 9.70 -10.38 2.09
CA CYS A 33 10.42 -11.33 2.92
C CYS A 33 11.71 -10.72 3.48
N GLU A 34 12.47 -10.03 2.64
CA GLU A 34 13.69 -9.34 3.04
C GLU A 34 13.39 -8.16 3.96
N LEU A 35 12.36 -7.36 3.63
CA LEU A 35 11.95 -6.23 4.46
C LEU A 35 11.46 -6.70 5.82
N ARG A 36 10.63 -7.75 5.88
CA ARG A 36 10.18 -8.35 7.13
C ARG A 36 11.37 -8.79 8.00
N GLN A 37 12.35 -9.44 7.40
CA GLN A 37 13.55 -9.90 8.10
C GLN A 37 14.44 -8.73 8.53
N ALA A 38 14.69 -7.78 7.63
CA ALA A 38 15.57 -6.64 7.89
C ALA A 38 15.04 -5.71 8.97
N PHE A 39 13.71 -5.53 9.03
CA PHE A 39 13.03 -4.66 9.99
C PHE A 39 12.40 -5.40 11.17
N GLU A 40 12.62 -6.73 11.29
CA GLU A 40 12.08 -7.58 12.37
C GLU A 40 10.55 -7.40 12.55
N LEU A 41 9.81 -7.26 11.44
CA LEU A 41 8.38 -7.04 11.48
C LEU A 41 7.66 -8.29 12.05
N GLY A 42 6.93 -8.11 13.15
CA GLY A 42 6.39 -9.20 13.96
C GLY A 42 5.12 -9.84 13.44
N SER A 43 4.44 -9.23 12.43
CA SER A 43 3.20 -9.75 11.86
C SER A 43 3.40 -10.36 10.48
N ASN A 44 2.34 -10.98 9.94
CA ASN A 44 2.36 -11.50 8.59
C ASN A 44 2.13 -10.37 7.58
N TYR A 45 2.90 -10.39 6.49
CA TYR A 45 2.81 -9.42 5.40
C TYR A 45 2.61 -10.16 4.09
N TYR A 46 1.63 -9.72 3.31
CA TYR A 46 1.29 -10.32 2.04
C TYR A 46 1.24 -9.28 0.95
N ASN A 47 1.84 -9.59 -0.19
CA ASN A 47 1.70 -8.78 -1.39
C ASN A 47 0.65 -9.40 -2.30
N ARG A 48 -0.40 -8.64 -2.60
CA ARG A 48 -1.48 -9.00 -3.54
C ARG A 48 -1.67 -7.91 -4.57
N SER A 49 -0.54 -7.38 -5.06
CA SER A 49 -0.53 -6.33 -6.09
C SER A 49 -0.64 -6.94 -7.49
N PHE A 50 -1.27 -6.22 -8.41
CA PHE A 50 -1.52 -6.65 -9.78
C PHE A 50 -0.96 -5.65 -10.77
N GLU A 51 -0.41 -6.14 -11.88
CA GLU A 51 0.16 -5.29 -12.93
C GLU A 51 -0.87 -4.32 -13.52
N ASN A 52 -2.10 -4.80 -13.74
CA ASN A 52 -3.18 -4.04 -14.35
C ASN A 52 -4.26 -3.66 -13.32
N LEU A 53 -3.87 -3.36 -12.08
CA LEU A 53 -4.82 -2.88 -11.08
C LEU A 53 -5.27 -1.48 -11.46
N SER A 54 -6.57 -1.32 -11.63
CA SER A 54 -7.25 -0.03 -11.77
C SER A 54 -8.38 0.05 -10.75
N ILE A 55 -8.86 1.25 -10.47
CA ILE A 55 -9.97 1.41 -9.53
C ILE A 55 -11.25 0.71 -10.00
N GLU A 56 -11.44 0.56 -11.31
CA GLU A 56 -12.61 -0.11 -11.88
C GLU A 56 -12.63 -1.62 -11.60
N ASN A 57 -11.46 -2.28 -11.55
CA ASN A 57 -11.37 -3.72 -11.29
C ASN A 57 -10.96 -4.05 -9.84
N ALA A 58 -10.63 -3.04 -9.04
CA ALA A 58 -10.06 -3.21 -7.71
C ALA A 58 -10.99 -3.98 -6.75
N ALA A 59 -12.30 -3.73 -6.79
CA ALA A 59 -13.24 -4.40 -5.90
C ALA A 59 -13.31 -5.92 -6.17
N GLU A 60 -13.32 -6.33 -7.44
CA GLU A 60 -13.31 -7.74 -7.82
C GLU A 60 -12.01 -8.43 -7.43
N LEU A 61 -10.87 -7.78 -7.73
CA LEU A 61 -9.54 -8.30 -7.38
C LEU A 61 -9.33 -8.38 -5.87
N TYR A 62 -9.86 -7.41 -5.12
CA TYR A 62 -9.85 -7.45 -3.66
C TYR A 62 -10.59 -8.69 -3.14
N LEU A 63 -11.82 -8.90 -3.58
CA LEU A 63 -12.65 -10.03 -3.13
C LEU A 63 -12.02 -11.38 -3.45
N SER A 64 -11.39 -11.51 -4.62
CA SER A 64 -10.81 -12.78 -5.05
C SER A 64 -9.45 -13.09 -4.42
N SER A 65 -8.68 -12.06 -4.04
CA SER A 65 -7.27 -12.26 -3.70
C SER A 65 -6.86 -11.73 -2.32
N VAL A 66 -7.53 -10.70 -1.81
CA VAL A 66 -7.21 -10.07 -0.52
C VAL A 66 -8.17 -10.51 0.58
N ALA A 67 -9.47 -10.43 0.35
CA ALA A 67 -10.49 -10.76 1.34
C ALA A 67 -10.36 -12.18 1.94
N PRO A 68 -9.94 -13.23 1.18
CA PRO A 68 -9.73 -14.56 1.75
C PRO A 68 -8.65 -14.64 2.83
N LEU A 69 -7.73 -13.68 2.88
CA LEU A 69 -6.72 -13.57 3.93
C LEU A 69 -7.28 -13.01 5.25
N ALA A 70 -8.50 -12.46 5.25
CA ALA A 70 -9.09 -11.76 6.39
C ALA A 70 -8.11 -10.73 7.01
N PRO A 71 -7.60 -9.75 6.24
CA PRO A 71 -6.53 -8.88 6.68
C PRO A 71 -6.92 -8.01 7.86
N GLU A 72 -5.98 -7.80 8.79
CA GLU A 72 -6.10 -6.81 9.86
C GLU A 72 -5.81 -5.39 9.33
N THR A 73 -4.94 -5.30 8.33
CA THR A 73 -4.57 -4.04 7.69
C THR A 73 -4.47 -4.21 6.18
N VAL A 74 -5.03 -3.26 5.44
CA VAL A 74 -4.87 -3.17 3.98
C VAL A 74 -4.23 -1.86 3.61
N LEU A 75 -3.12 -1.93 2.88
CA LEU A 75 -2.45 -0.78 2.29
C LEU A 75 -2.90 -0.65 0.85
N LEU A 76 -3.72 0.38 0.55
CA LEU A 76 -4.26 0.65 -0.78
C LEU A 76 -3.34 1.61 -1.51
N HIS A 77 -2.59 1.13 -2.50
CA HIS A 77 -1.75 1.93 -3.36
C HIS A 77 -2.27 1.85 -4.81
N ILE A 78 -3.37 2.56 -5.09
CA ILE A 78 -4.15 2.47 -6.32
C ILE A 78 -4.28 3.84 -6.95
N GLY A 79 -4.18 3.89 -8.29
CA GLY A 79 -4.33 5.12 -9.07
C GLY A 79 -3.28 5.27 -10.18
N GLU A 80 -2.21 4.46 -10.16
CA GLU A 80 -1.16 4.50 -11.19
C GLU A 80 -1.73 4.28 -12.61
N ASN A 81 -2.64 3.31 -12.75
CA ASN A 81 -3.31 3.01 -14.01
C ASN A 81 -4.58 3.83 -14.27
N ASP A 82 -4.91 4.76 -13.38
CA ASP A 82 -6.17 5.52 -13.41
C ASP A 82 -5.98 7.01 -13.70
N LEU A 83 -4.76 7.44 -14.06
CA LEU A 83 -4.45 8.86 -14.31
C LEU A 83 -5.33 9.45 -15.40
N ASP A 84 -5.60 8.71 -16.48
CA ASP A 84 -6.49 9.15 -17.55
C ASP A 84 -7.95 9.26 -17.07
N LEU A 85 -8.42 8.30 -16.29
CA LEU A 85 -9.76 8.37 -15.69
C LEU A 85 -9.86 9.58 -14.76
N PHE A 86 -8.86 9.77 -13.89
CA PHE A 86 -8.85 10.90 -12.96
C PHE A 86 -8.76 12.24 -13.68
N ALA A 87 -7.97 12.36 -14.75
CA ALA A 87 -7.85 13.59 -15.54
C ALA A 87 -9.18 13.97 -16.21
N ASN A 88 -9.92 12.98 -16.73
CA ASN A 88 -11.16 13.21 -17.47
C ASN A 88 -12.41 13.27 -16.56
N ASN A 89 -12.45 12.48 -15.48
CA ASN A 89 -13.59 12.39 -14.58
C ASN A 89 -13.13 12.08 -13.14
N PRO A 90 -12.61 13.07 -12.42
CA PRO A 90 -12.10 12.87 -11.05
C PRO A 90 -13.18 12.42 -10.06
N ASP A 91 -14.43 12.85 -10.25
CA ASP A 91 -15.52 12.48 -9.35
C ASP A 91 -15.88 11.01 -9.49
N LYS A 92 -15.86 10.46 -10.71
CA LYS A 92 -16.08 9.03 -10.95
C LYS A 92 -14.97 8.18 -10.33
N PHE A 93 -13.71 8.61 -10.47
CA PHE A 93 -12.59 7.94 -9.82
C PHE A 93 -12.78 7.88 -8.30
N LEU A 94 -13.14 8.99 -7.67
CA LEU A 94 -13.35 9.06 -6.23
C LEU A 94 -14.57 8.26 -5.76
N GLU A 95 -15.64 8.22 -6.56
CA GLU A 95 -16.80 7.38 -6.29
C GLU A 95 -16.43 5.90 -6.23
N LEU A 96 -15.74 5.39 -7.25
CA LEU A 96 -15.25 4.02 -7.29
C LEU A 96 -14.30 3.69 -6.14
N TYR A 97 -13.45 4.66 -5.76
CA TYR A 97 -12.56 4.46 -4.62
C TYR A 97 -13.33 4.36 -3.30
N ARG A 98 -14.39 5.17 -3.09
CA ARG A 98 -15.29 5.03 -1.94
C ARG A 98 -15.99 3.69 -1.93
N GLU A 99 -16.49 3.23 -3.08
CA GLU A 99 -17.12 1.91 -3.21
C GLU A 99 -16.16 0.80 -2.78
N LEU A 100 -14.90 0.86 -3.20
CA LEU A 100 -13.87 -0.08 -2.75
C LEU A 100 -13.67 -0.04 -1.23
N VAL A 101 -13.49 1.14 -0.65
CA VAL A 101 -13.33 1.32 0.80
C VAL A 101 -14.54 0.78 1.56
N CYS A 102 -15.75 1.10 1.11
CA CYS A 102 -16.99 0.57 1.69
C CYS A 102 -17.06 -0.95 1.59
N LYS A 103 -16.61 -1.51 0.46
CA LYS A 103 -16.57 -2.96 0.26
C LYS A 103 -15.61 -3.63 1.24
N ILE A 104 -14.41 -3.10 1.41
CA ILE A 104 -13.44 -3.60 2.39
C ILE A 104 -14.03 -3.60 3.79
N LYS A 105 -14.63 -2.49 4.21
CA LYS A 105 -15.28 -2.36 5.53
C LYS A 105 -16.46 -3.32 5.72
N SER A 106 -17.18 -3.64 4.65
CA SER A 106 -18.28 -4.61 4.72
C SER A 106 -17.80 -6.05 4.90
N GLU A 107 -16.64 -6.40 4.34
CA GLU A 107 -16.04 -7.73 4.50
C GLU A 107 -15.32 -7.90 5.86
N SER A 108 -14.70 -6.83 6.36
CA SER A 108 -14.01 -6.84 7.66
C SER A 108 -14.18 -5.51 8.36
N ARG A 109 -15.03 -5.46 9.40
CA ARG A 109 -15.33 -4.22 10.14
C ARG A 109 -14.14 -3.66 10.90
N ASP A 110 -13.25 -4.53 11.33
CA ASP A 110 -12.09 -4.17 12.17
C ASP A 110 -10.80 -4.01 11.34
N CYS A 111 -10.90 -4.09 10.02
CA CYS A 111 -9.75 -3.92 9.14
C CYS A 111 -9.31 -2.45 9.09
N TYR A 112 -8.06 -2.20 9.41
CA TYR A 112 -7.44 -0.90 9.19
C TYR A 112 -7.16 -0.69 7.70
N ILE A 113 -7.57 0.45 7.18
CA ILE A 113 -7.34 0.82 5.78
C ILE A 113 -6.42 2.03 5.76
N ALA A 114 -5.28 1.89 5.09
CA ALA A 114 -4.40 3.00 4.79
C ALA A 114 -4.38 3.25 3.27
N ILE A 115 -4.75 4.45 2.88
CA ILE A 115 -4.65 4.92 1.50
C ILE A 115 -3.26 5.53 1.32
N VAL A 116 -2.48 4.94 0.42
CA VAL A 116 -1.10 5.34 0.15
C VAL A 116 -1.09 6.28 -1.06
N SER A 117 -0.40 7.41 -0.96
CA SER A 117 -0.26 8.36 -2.07
C SER A 117 0.56 7.75 -3.21
N LEU A 118 0.30 8.16 -4.44
CA LEU A 118 1.18 7.84 -5.56
C LEU A 118 2.51 8.57 -5.42
N LYS A 119 3.59 7.91 -5.85
CA LYS A 119 4.93 8.49 -5.97
C LYS A 119 4.90 9.61 -7.01
N ASN A 120 5.51 10.75 -6.70
CA ASN A 120 5.53 11.93 -7.58
C ASN A 120 6.93 12.51 -7.70
N TYR A 121 7.85 11.71 -8.23
CA TYR A 121 9.26 12.08 -8.29
C TYR A 121 9.55 13.18 -9.31
N ASP A 122 8.74 13.29 -10.35
CA ASP A 122 8.90 14.25 -11.43
C ASP A 122 8.09 15.54 -11.20
N ASN A 123 7.45 15.67 -10.01
CA ASN A 123 6.58 16.80 -9.66
C ASN A 123 5.41 16.98 -10.63
N ASP A 124 4.81 15.88 -11.07
CA ASP A 124 3.62 15.91 -11.92
C ASP A 124 2.44 16.54 -11.18
N SER A 125 1.86 17.55 -11.80
CA SER A 125 0.73 18.29 -11.22
C SER A 125 -0.56 17.49 -11.14
N LEU A 126 -0.76 16.51 -12.02
CA LEU A 126 -1.92 15.62 -12.01
C LEU A 126 -1.83 14.64 -10.85
N ILE A 127 -0.65 14.04 -10.65
CA ILE A 127 -0.39 13.14 -9.52
C ILE A 127 -0.52 13.91 -8.19
N ALA A 128 -0.02 15.15 -8.12
CA ALA A 128 -0.17 15.98 -6.93
C ALA A 128 -1.65 16.23 -6.58
N LYS A 129 -2.48 16.56 -7.59
CA LYS A 129 -3.92 16.74 -7.42
C LYS A 129 -4.63 15.44 -7.01
N LEU A 130 -4.25 14.32 -7.61
CA LEU A 130 -4.79 13.01 -7.26
C LEU A 130 -4.48 12.69 -5.79
N ASN A 131 -3.22 12.84 -5.36
CA ASN A 131 -2.81 12.60 -3.98
C ASN A 131 -3.56 13.50 -2.98
N GLU A 132 -3.79 14.78 -3.32
CA GLU A 132 -4.61 15.68 -2.51
C GLU A 132 -6.06 15.15 -2.37
N ARG A 133 -6.66 14.68 -3.46
CA ARG A 133 -8.01 14.10 -3.44
C ARG A 133 -8.07 12.80 -2.65
N LEU A 134 -7.05 11.93 -2.76
CA LEU A 134 -6.96 10.72 -1.95
C LEU A 134 -6.86 11.03 -0.47
N LYS A 135 -6.13 12.08 -0.09
CA LYS A 135 -6.06 12.54 1.30
C LYS A 135 -7.43 12.96 1.83
N TYR A 136 -8.18 13.77 1.08
CA TYR A 136 -9.54 14.17 1.46
C TYR A 136 -10.48 12.96 1.57
N LEU A 137 -10.33 12.01 0.66
CA LEU A 137 -11.12 10.77 0.69
C LEU A 137 -10.79 9.95 1.94
N ALA A 138 -9.51 9.80 2.28
CA ALA A 138 -9.09 9.10 3.49
C ALA A 138 -9.71 9.73 4.74
N ASP A 139 -9.64 11.05 4.87
CA ASP A 139 -10.24 11.78 5.99
C ASP A 139 -11.77 11.55 6.05
N SER A 140 -12.48 11.66 4.90
CA SER A 140 -13.93 11.50 4.85
C SER A 140 -14.38 10.08 5.17
N GLU A 141 -13.60 9.09 4.76
CA GLU A 141 -13.88 7.68 4.96
C GLU A 141 -13.27 7.13 6.26
N ARG A 142 -12.66 7.96 7.09
CA ARG A 142 -11.97 7.53 8.33
C ARG A 142 -10.94 6.43 8.08
N CYS A 143 -10.18 6.59 7.01
CA CYS A 143 -9.00 5.80 6.68
C CYS A 143 -7.75 6.59 7.03
N GLU A 144 -6.64 5.91 7.22
CA GLU A 144 -5.34 6.57 7.32
C GLU A 144 -4.85 7.00 5.93
N PHE A 145 -4.17 8.15 5.86
CA PHE A 145 -3.49 8.58 4.64
C PHE A 145 -1.99 8.54 4.85
N VAL A 146 -1.29 7.80 4.00
CA VAL A 146 0.17 7.68 4.04
C VAL A 146 0.79 8.38 2.84
N ASP A 147 1.53 9.45 3.10
CA ASP A 147 2.21 10.20 2.06
C ASP A 147 3.60 9.63 1.77
N VAL A 148 3.75 9.03 0.59
CA VAL A 148 5.01 8.52 0.03
C VAL A 148 5.38 9.25 -1.27
N SER A 149 4.72 10.38 -1.58
CA SER A 149 4.90 11.12 -2.82
C SER A 149 6.34 11.62 -3.01
N GLN A 150 7.05 11.87 -1.91
CA GLN A 150 8.44 12.34 -1.95
C GLN A 150 9.40 11.19 -1.69
N LYS A 151 10.26 10.91 -2.67
CA LYS A 151 11.35 9.96 -2.49
C LYS A 151 12.32 10.49 -1.45
N LYS A 152 12.46 9.81 -0.34
CA LYS A 152 13.65 9.95 0.49
C LYS A 152 14.79 9.22 -0.19
N VAL A 153 15.45 9.90 -1.13
CA VAL A 153 16.61 9.33 -1.79
C VAL A 153 17.72 9.23 -0.76
N TRP A 154 17.98 8.01 -0.34
CA TRP A 154 19.23 7.73 0.31
C TRP A 154 20.33 7.59 -0.75
N ASN A 155 21.21 8.57 -0.79
CA ASN A 155 22.44 8.50 -1.58
C ASN A 155 23.60 8.65 -0.60
N PRO A 156 24.17 7.54 -0.10
CA PRO A 156 25.27 7.61 0.84
C PRO A 156 26.50 8.16 0.11
N ARG A 157 26.88 9.37 0.48
CA ARG A 157 28.11 10.00 -0.03
C ARG A 157 29.36 9.48 0.62
N SER A 158 29.21 8.72 1.72
CA SER A 158 30.33 8.17 2.49
C SER A 158 29.90 6.92 3.27
N THR A 159 30.87 6.12 3.69
CA THR A 159 30.64 4.96 4.58
C THR A 159 29.97 5.39 5.89
N LYS A 160 30.29 6.60 6.40
CA LYS A 160 29.67 7.17 7.60
C LYS A 160 28.20 7.44 7.41
N ASP A 161 27.80 7.93 6.22
CA ASP A 161 26.39 8.18 5.90
C ASP A 161 25.62 6.86 5.75
N ALA A 162 26.28 5.83 5.18
CA ALA A 162 25.74 4.47 5.09
C ALA A 162 25.50 3.88 6.48
N ILE A 163 26.46 3.99 7.38
CA ILE A 163 26.34 3.51 8.76
C ILE A 163 25.26 4.31 9.51
N SER A 164 25.23 5.62 9.36
CA SER A 164 24.20 6.47 9.96
C SER A 164 22.79 6.09 9.48
N PHE A 165 22.64 5.79 8.20
CA PHE A 165 21.37 5.31 7.64
C PHE A 165 20.99 3.94 8.23
N ILE A 166 21.90 2.97 8.20
CA ILE A 166 21.67 1.63 8.77
C ILE A 166 21.30 1.73 10.24
N CYS A 167 21.97 2.61 11.00
CA CYS A 167 21.64 2.86 12.40
C CYS A 167 20.26 3.52 12.55
N SER A 168 19.85 4.41 11.63
CA SER A 168 18.51 5.00 11.62
C SER A 168 17.42 3.98 11.32
N LEU A 169 17.72 2.97 10.50
CA LEU A 169 16.86 1.80 10.30
C LEU A 169 16.72 0.96 11.58
N GLY A 170 17.74 0.99 12.46
CA GLY A 170 17.70 0.33 13.77
C GLY A 170 16.64 0.91 14.72
N PHE A 171 16.21 2.16 14.53
CA PHE A 171 15.04 2.70 15.23
C PHE A 171 13.74 1.99 14.85
N VAL A 172 13.68 1.42 13.67
CA VAL A 172 12.55 0.60 13.23
C VAL A 172 12.50 -0.74 13.97
N ARG A 173 13.62 -1.20 14.58
CA ARG A 173 13.66 -2.43 15.39
C ARG A 173 12.78 -2.43 16.64
N HIS A 174 12.33 -1.26 17.05
CA HIS A 174 11.42 -1.11 18.19
C HIS A 174 9.96 -0.92 17.77
N LEU A 175 9.65 -1.16 16.49
CA LEU A 175 8.28 -1.23 16.01
C LEU A 175 7.56 -2.39 16.72
N LYS A 176 7.10 -2.10 17.94
CA LYS A 176 6.25 -3.01 18.69
C LYS A 176 4.88 -3.07 18.02
N SER A 177 4.16 -4.14 18.26
CA SER A 177 2.85 -4.52 17.72
C SER A 177 1.70 -3.48 17.81
N HIS A 178 2.01 -2.21 18.00
CA HIS A 178 1.07 -1.07 18.12
C HIS A 178 1.52 0.15 17.32
N GLU A 179 2.36 -0.06 16.31
CA GLU A 179 2.78 1.08 15.50
C GLU A 179 1.68 1.58 14.60
N PRO A 180 1.64 2.93 14.43
CA PRO A 180 0.73 3.52 13.47
C PRO A 180 0.94 2.89 12.10
N VAL A 181 -0.15 2.51 11.45
CA VAL A 181 -0.15 1.99 10.06
C VAL A 181 0.65 2.90 9.12
N TYR A 182 0.69 4.19 9.44
CA TYR A 182 1.49 5.20 8.75
C TYR A 182 2.99 4.85 8.69
N ASP A 183 3.61 4.55 9.83
CA ASP A 183 5.05 4.26 9.88
C ASP A 183 5.38 2.95 9.18
N LEU A 184 4.50 1.95 9.32
CA LEU A 184 4.60 0.69 8.62
C LEU A 184 4.51 0.89 7.11
N ALA A 185 3.48 1.56 6.61
CA ALA A 185 3.31 1.82 5.20
C ALA A 185 4.49 2.61 4.63
N ARG A 186 4.95 3.65 5.34
CA ARG A 186 6.12 4.43 4.95
C ARG A 186 7.37 3.57 4.85
N THR A 187 7.58 2.64 5.78
CA THR A 187 8.71 1.70 5.74
C THR A 187 8.63 0.85 4.49
N LEU A 188 7.49 0.24 4.21
CA LEU A 188 7.32 -0.66 3.07
C LEU A 188 7.46 0.05 1.71
N PHE A 189 6.95 1.28 1.58
CA PHE A 189 6.93 1.97 0.28
C PHE A 189 8.09 2.95 0.04
N CYS A 190 8.77 3.44 1.08
CA CYS A 190 9.90 4.35 0.91
C CYS A 190 11.24 3.64 0.80
N TYR A 191 11.35 2.39 1.24
CA TYR A 191 12.59 1.62 1.23
C TYR A 191 12.56 0.39 0.29
N ALA A 192 11.46 0.18 -0.42
CA ALA A 192 11.31 -0.86 -1.45
C ALA A 192 11.65 -0.25 -2.87
#